data_8ec1ff8d51e2a558989209fde85375d4
#
_entry.id   8ec1ff8d51e2a558989209fde85375d4
#
_cell.length_a   1.000
_cell.length_b   1.000
_cell.length_c   1.000
_cell.angle_alpha   90.00
_cell.angle_beta   90.00
_cell.angle_gamma   90.00
#
_symmetry.space_group_name_H-M   'P 1'
#
loop_
_entity.id
_entity.type
_entity.pdbx_description
1 polymer ?
#
loop_
_entity_poly.entity_id
_entity_poly.type
_entity_poly.pdbx_seq_one_letter_code
_entity_poly.pdbx_strand_id
1 'polypeptide(L)'
;MGQILPGVVVAFENPKGGVGKSTLTALFAGYIHSQSNEEGGLSIAVVDIDDMQNTIGKLREDEAEDGIMKKEEEYEVINISSSEFINQLDFLQDNYDIILVDFPGNLKQNGVVETLHFVDVIIIPFEPNQTDLRPTLTFYYNIYEGIIESRRKIGKKTTMRGVMNRVLPNVLEFKEIL
;
A
#
# COMPACT_ATOMS: atom_id res chain seq x y z
N MET A 1 -5.35 -4.49 -31.64
CA MET A 1 -4.57 -3.89 -30.57
C MET A 1 -5.39 -4.01 -29.31
N GLY A 2 -4.96 -4.84 -28.35
CA GLY A 2 -5.61 -4.91 -27.04
C GLY A 2 -5.44 -3.56 -26.34
N GLN A 3 -6.48 -3.11 -25.67
CA GLN A 3 -6.41 -1.91 -24.84
C GLN A 3 -5.48 -2.22 -23.67
N ILE A 4 -4.33 -1.60 -23.61
CA ILE A 4 -3.44 -1.69 -22.43
C ILE A 4 -4.19 -0.98 -21.30
N LEU A 5 -4.54 -1.72 -20.27
CA LEU A 5 -5.15 -1.13 -19.07
C LEU A 5 -4.05 -0.43 -18.27
N PRO A 6 -4.33 0.76 -17.69
CA PRO A 6 -3.36 1.43 -16.84
C PRO A 6 -3.08 0.60 -15.59
N GLY A 7 -1.88 0.70 -15.07
CA GLY A 7 -1.45 0.04 -13.84
C GLY A 7 -2.35 0.37 -12.64
N VAL A 8 -2.57 -0.61 -11.79
CA VAL A 8 -3.44 -0.49 -10.61
C VAL A 8 -2.64 0.03 -9.42
N VAL A 9 -3.11 1.12 -8.81
CA VAL A 9 -2.49 1.69 -7.61
C VAL A 9 -3.11 1.07 -6.35
N VAL A 10 -2.27 0.45 -5.54
CA VAL A 10 -2.66 -0.25 -4.30
C VAL A 10 -1.92 0.36 -3.11
N ALA A 11 -2.61 0.57 -1.99
CA ALA A 11 -2.01 1.07 -0.76
C ALA A 11 -2.45 0.26 0.45
N PHE A 12 -1.52 0.06 1.39
CA PHE A 12 -1.81 -0.37 2.75
C PHE A 12 -1.86 0.86 3.64
N GLU A 13 -3.06 1.30 4.08
CA GLU A 13 -3.19 2.54 4.81
C GLU A 13 -4.06 2.42 6.07
N ASN A 14 -3.56 2.99 7.16
CA ASN A 14 -4.27 3.18 8.42
C ASN A 14 -3.55 4.30 9.20
N PRO A 15 -4.27 5.29 9.77
CA PRO A 15 -3.66 6.38 10.54
C PRO A 15 -2.92 5.91 11.81
N LYS A 16 -3.17 4.69 12.25
CA LYS A 16 -2.46 4.12 13.39
C LYS A 16 -1.06 3.68 12.98
N GLY A 17 -0.06 4.12 13.72
CA GLY A 17 1.32 3.65 13.60
C GLY A 17 1.47 2.20 14.05
N GLY A 18 2.41 1.47 13.46
CA GLY A 18 2.78 0.13 13.90
C GLY A 18 1.85 -1.01 13.50
N VAL A 19 0.76 -0.76 12.76
CA VAL A 19 -0.17 -1.83 12.31
C VAL A 19 0.40 -2.71 11.18
N GLY A 20 1.60 -2.40 10.69
CA GLY A 20 2.31 -3.21 9.70
C GLY A 20 2.13 -2.77 8.25
N LYS A 21 1.82 -1.49 7.95
CA LYS A 21 1.66 -0.98 6.59
C LYS A 21 2.86 -1.31 5.70
N SER A 22 4.02 -0.75 5.98
CA SER A 22 5.25 -0.96 5.20
C SER A 22 5.66 -2.43 5.11
N THR A 23 5.52 -3.17 6.23
CA THR A 23 5.79 -4.61 6.25
C THR A 23 4.87 -5.38 5.29
N LEU A 24 3.56 -5.08 5.30
CA LEU A 24 2.60 -5.72 4.41
C LEU A 24 2.81 -5.28 2.96
N THR A 25 3.17 -4.02 2.71
CA THR A 25 3.55 -3.55 1.38
C THR A 25 4.73 -4.34 0.83
N ALA A 26 5.81 -4.48 1.60
CA ALA A 26 7.00 -5.24 1.21
C ALA A 26 6.70 -6.73 0.99
N LEU A 27 5.97 -7.37 1.92
CA LEU A 27 5.59 -8.79 1.80
C LEU A 27 4.69 -9.03 0.57
N PHE A 28 3.74 -8.14 0.32
CA PHE A 28 2.84 -8.26 -0.82
C PHE A 28 3.58 -8.04 -2.15
N ALA A 29 4.50 -7.08 -2.19
CA ALA A 29 5.39 -6.87 -3.33
C ALA A 29 6.23 -8.10 -3.63
N GLY A 30 6.91 -8.65 -2.61
CA GLY A 30 7.71 -9.87 -2.75
C GLY A 30 6.88 -11.07 -3.22
N TYR A 31 5.66 -11.22 -2.69
CA TYR A 31 4.75 -12.28 -3.12
C TYR A 31 4.36 -12.14 -4.60
N ILE A 32 3.91 -10.97 -5.05
CA ILE A 32 3.54 -10.77 -6.46
C ILE A 32 4.77 -10.97 -7.35
N HIS A 33 5.92 -10.41 -6.97
CA HIS A 33 7.14 -10.55 -7.73
C HIS A 33 7.55 -12.02 -7.89
N SER A 34 7.46 -12.81 -6.81
CA SER A 34 7.77 -14.25 -6.87
C SER A 34 6.84 -15.03 -7.80
N GLN A 35 5.58 -14.62 -7.93
CA GLN A 35 4.63 -15.23 -8.88
C GLN A 35 4.82 -14.72 -10.31
N SER A 36 5.49 -13.58 -10.49
CA SER A 36 5.66 -12.90 -11.78
C SER A 36 6.93 -13.32 -12.54
N ASN A 37 7.80 -14.13 -11.95
CA ASN A 37 9.04 -14.62 -12.56
C ASN A 37 8.81 -15.65 -13.71
N GLU A 38 7.54 -15.94 -14.06
CA GLU A 38 7.17 -16.74 -15.21
C GLU A 38 6.91 -15.84 -16.45
N GLU A 39 7.03 -16.40 -17.65
CA GLU A 39 6.77 -15.67 -18.91
C GLU A 39 5.38 -15.00 -18.88
N GLY A 40 5.33 -13.67 -18.97
CA GLY A 40 4.09 -12.90 -18.92
C GLY A 40 3.63 -12.49 -17.51
N GLY A 41 4.51 -12.54 -16.52
CA GLY A 41 4.23 -12.09 -15.17
C GLY A 41 3.98 -10.58 -15.07
N LEU A 42 3.38 -10.16 -13.94
CA LEU A 42 3.03 -8.75 -13.69
C LEU A 42 4.28 -7.94 -13.37
N SER A 43 4.42 -6.77 -13.99
CA SER A 43 5.41 -5.76 -13.63
C SER A 43 4.94 -4.98 -12.40
N ILE A 44 5.82 -4.83 -11.40
CA ILE A 44 5.48 -4.15 -10.15
C ILE A 44 6.51 -3.09 -9.79
N ALA A 45 6.04 -2.00 -9.17
CA ALA A 45 6.86 -1.03 -8.47
C ALA A 45 6.32 -0.77 -7.07
N VAL A 46 7.21 -0.55 -6.13
CA VAL A 46 6.87 0.00 -4.81
C VAL A 46 7.28 1.45 -4.77
N VAL A 47 6.35 2.33 -4.45
CA VAL A 47 6.61 3.76 -4.29
C VAL A 47 6.55 4.09 -2.80
N ASP A 48 7.70 4.39 -2.20
CA ASP A 48 7.80 4.87 -0.82
C ASP A 48 7.71 6.40 -0.84
N ILE A 49 6.61 6.94 -0.29
CA ILE A 49 6.37 8.39 -0.19
C ILE A 49 6.65 8.95 1.21
N ASP A 50 7.25 8.16 2.10
CA ASP A 50 7.71 8.62 3.41
C ASP A 50 9.11 9.24 3.30
N ASP A 51 9.16 10.53 2.98
CA ASP A 51 10.40 11.31 2.81
C ASP A 51 11.36 11.24 4.02
N MET A 52 10.84 10.86 5.20
CA MET A 52 11.60 10.90 6.45
C MET A 52 12.19 9.56 6.87
N GLN A 53 11.59 8.44 6.48
CA GLN A 53 11.98 7.14 7.04
C GLN A 53 12.59 6.18 6.02
N ASN A 54 12.25 6.28 4.72
CA ASN A 54 12.71 5.37 3.67
C ASN A 54 12.67 3.90 4.15
N THR A 55 11.52 3.49 4.67
CA THR A 55 11.38 2.24 5.42
C THR A 55 11.61 1.03 4.54
N ILE A 56 11.04 1.05 3.33
CA ILE A 56 11.14 -0.09 2.40
C ILE A 56 12.53 -0.15 1.77
N GLY A 57 13.13 1.00 1.44
CA GLY A 57 14.50 1.04 0.93
C GLY A 57 15.50 0.41 1.92
N LYS A 58 15.40 0.76 3.21
CA LYS A 58 16.26 0.17 4.26
C LYS A 58 16.02 -1.31 4.46
N LEU A 59 14.77 -1.78 4.46
CA LEU A 59 14.47 -3.21 4.54
C LEU A 59 15.15 -3.98 3.41
N ARG A 60 15.20 -3.39 2.21
CA ARG A 60 15.86 -4.01 1.05
C ARG A 60 17.38 -4.02 1.18
N GLU A 61 17.98 -2.93 1.68
CA GLU A 61 19.41 -2.87 1.94
C GLU A 61 19.81 -3.95 2.96
N ASP A 62 19.06 -4.12 4.04
CA ASP A 62 19.28 -5.13 5.07
C ASP A 62 19.15 -6.57 4.49
N GLU A 63 18.12 -6.84 3.67
CA GLU A 63 17.92 -8.14 3.01
C GLU A 63 19.05 -8.49 2.02
N ALA A 64 19.57 -7.49 1.32
CA ALA A 64 20.70 -7.67 0.40
C ALA A 64 22.02 -7.92 1.16
N GLU A 65 22.26 -7.22 2.27
CA GLU A 65 23.43 -7.42 3.13
C GLU A 65 23.40 -8.82 3.78
N ASP A 66 22.23 -9.30 4.19
CA ASP A 66 22.04 -10.65 4.76
C ASP A 66 22.10 -11.77 3.70
N GLY A 67 22.22 -11.42 2.41
CA GLY A 67 22.30 -12.39 1.30
C GLY A 67 20.99 -13.18 1.08
N ILE A 68 19.88 -12.65 1.54
CA ILE A 68 18.56 -13.28 1.44
C ILE A 68 18.02 -13.19 0.01
N MET A 69 18.34 -12.09 -0.71
CA MET A 69 17.96 -11.88 -2.11
C MET A 69 19.14 -11.35 -2.94
N LYS A 70 19.17 -11.74 -4.20
CA LYS A 70 20.09 -11.14 -5.17
C LYS A 70 19.48 -9.86 -5.74
N LYS A 71 20.26 -8.82 -5.90
CA LYS A 71 19.84 -7.51 -6.41
C LYS A 71 19.14 -7.56 -7.79
N GLU A 72 19.40 -8.60 -8.57
CA GLU A 72 18.83 -8.85 -9.90
C GLU A 72 17.44 -9.51 -9.86
N GLU A 73 16.99 -9.95 -8.68
CA GLU A 73 15.72 -10.64 -8.44
C GLU A 73 14.72 -9.75 -7.66
N GLU A 74 14.98 -8.44 -7.57
CA GLU A 74 14.20 -7.51 -6.77
C GLU A 74 13.19 -6.73 -7.63
N TYR A 75 12.01 -6.46 -7.05
CA TYR A 75 11.09 -5.47 -7.62
C TYR A 75 11.64 -4.05 -7.42
N GLU A 76 11.25 -3.12 -8.27
CA GLU A 76 11.71 -1.74 -8.20
C GLU A 76 11.12 -1.00 -6.98
N VAL A 77 11.98 -0.27 -6.25
CA VAL A 77 11.59 0.62 -5.16
C VAL A 77 11.95 2.05 -5.54
N ILE A 78 10.93 2.91 -5.60
CA ILE A 78 11.04 4.30 -6.03
C ILE A 78 10.75 5.19 -4.81
N ASN A 79 11.74 5.97 -4.38
CA ASN A 79 11.58 6.92 -3.26
C ASN A 79 11.32 8.30 -3.83
N ILE A 80 10.09 8.79 -3.69
CA ILE A 80 9.67 10.11 -4.18
C ILE A 80 8.64 10.72 -3.23
N SER A 81 8.55 12.04 -3.25
CA SER A 81 7.53 12.75 -2.49
C SER A 81 6.11 12.50 -3.02
N SER A 82 5.09 12.77 -2.19
CA SER A 82 3.68 12.72 -2.59
C SER A 82 3.38 13.56 -3.84
N SER A 83 3.99 14.73 -3.96
CA SER A 83 3.80 15.60 -5.13
C SER A 83 4.45 15.03 -6.38
N GLU A 84 5.62 14.44 -6.27
CA GLU A 84 6.30 13.78 -7.40
C GLU A 84 5.54 12.53 -7.84
N PHE A 85 5.01 11.75 -6.90
CA PHE A 85 4.14 10.61 -7.23
C PHE A 85 2.95 11.04 -8.10
N ILE A 86 2.24 12.11 -7.70
CA ILE A 86 1.09 12.61 -8.47
C ILE A 86 1.51 13.05 -9.87
N ASN A 87 2.65 13.73 -9.99
CA ASN A 87 3.18 14.20 -11.28
C ASN A 87 3.66 13.06 -12.19
N GLN A 88 4.11 11.95 -11.63
CA GLN A 88 4.63 10.79 -12.36
C GLN A 88 3.60 9.66 -12.52
N LEU A 89 2.37 9.85 -12.05
CA LEU A 89 1.37 8.77 -12.00
C LEU A 89 1.11 8.14 -13.36
N ASP A 90 0.92 8.94 -14.40
CA ASP A 90 0.67 8.43 -15.76
C ASP A 90 1.86 7.59 -16.25
N PHE A 91 3.09 8.06 -16.00
CA PHE A 91 4.29 7.29 -16.31
C PHE A 91 4.35 5.96 -15.55
N LEU A 92 4.05 5.97 -14.26
CA LEU A 92 4.03 4.76 -13.45
C LEU A 92 2.96 3.77 -13.95
N GLN A 93 1.76 4.26 -14.25
CA GLN A 93 0.66 3.42 -14.75
C GLN A 93 0.89 2.87 -16.17
N ASP A 94 1.71 3.54 -16.98
CA ASP A 94 2.08 3.08 -18.31
C ASP A 94 3.19 2.01 -18.28
N ASN A 95 4.00 1.95 -17.21
CA ASN A 95 5.16 1.08 -17.11
C ASN A 95 5.01 -0.11 -16.17
N TYR A 96 4.07 -0.05 -15.22
CA TYR A 96 3.85 -1.11 -14.23
C TYR A 96 2.38 -1.54 -14.20
N ASP A 97 2.15 -2.84 -14.06
CA ASP A 97 0.80 -3.40 -13.89
C ASP A 97 0.26 -3.14 -12.47
N ILE A 98 1.14 -3.15 -11.47
CA ILE A 98 0.81 -2.89 -10.07
C ILE A 98 1.80 -1.89 -9.47
N ILE A 99 1.26 -0.83 -8.86
CA ILE A 99 2.00 0.19 -8.14
C ILE A 99 1.59 0.13 -6.69
N LEU A 100 2.48 -0.33 -5.82
CA LEU A 100 2.25 -0.38 -4.37
C LEU A 100 2.77 0.91 -3.74
N VAL A 101 1.91 1.66 -3.06
CA VAL A 101 2.31 2.91 -2.41
C VAL A 101 2.40 2.69 -0.91
N ASP A 102 3.59 2.93 -0.35
CA ASP A 102 3.80 2.98 1.10
C ASP A 102 3.64 4.41 1.61
N PHE A 103 2.68 4.59 2.50
CA PHE A 103 2.33 5.88 3.06
C PHE A 103 2.99 6.10 4.42
N PRO A 104 3.41 7.34 4.74
CA PRO A 104 3.88 7.66 6.07
C PRO A 104 2.80 7.42 7.12
N GLY A 105 3.23 7.09 8.34
CA GLY A 105 2.31 6.84 9.47
C GLY A 105 1.47 8.04 9.89
N ASN A 106 1.69 9.21 9.31
CA ASN A 106 1.01 10.46 9.64
C ASN A 106 0.32 11.06 8.41
N LEU A 107 -0.99 10.88 8.32
CA LEU A 107 -1.83 11.46 7.25
C LEU A 107 -1.85 12.99 7.22
N LYS A 108 -1.33 13.68 8.25
CA LYS A 108 -1.25 15.15 8.26
C LYS A 108 -0.05 15.68 7.47
N GLN A 109 0.82 14.80 7.00
CA GLN A 109 1.91 15.20 6.10
C GLN A 109 1.33 15.71 4.79
N ASN A 110 1.91 16.79 4.28
CA ASN A 110 1.40 17.46 3.08
C ASN A 110 1.38 16.50 1.88
N GLY A 111 0.27 16.49 1.14
CA GLY A 111 0.11 15.71 -0.08
C GLY A 111 -0.33 14.26 0.13
N VAL A 112 -0.29 13.72 1.35
CA VAL A 112 -0.67 12.32 1.62
C VAL A 112 -2.14 12.05 1.33
N VAL A 113 -3.03 12.94 1.81
CA VAL A 113 -4.48 12.80 1.57
C VAL A 113 -4.80 12.99 0.08
N GLU A 114 -4.12 13.91 -0.58
CA GLU A 114 -4.23 14.14 -2.02
C GLU A 114 -3.81 12.91 -2.81
N THR A 115 -2.74 12.23 -2.39
CA THR A 115 -2.27 10.99 -3.03
C THR A 115 -3.29 9.86 -2.93
N LEU A 116 -4.04 9.77 -1.83
CA LEU A 116 -5.10 8.77 -1.68
C LEU A 116 -6.22 8.90 -2.74
N HIS A 117 -6.40 10.07 -3.35
CA HIS A 117 -7.35 10.24 -4.46
C HIS A 117 -6.92 9.50 -5.75
N PHE A 118 -5.74 8.97 -5.81
CA PHE A 118 -5.23 8.22 -6.97
C PHE A 118 -5.16 6.71 -6.72
N VAL A 119 -5.44 6.26 -5.50
CA VAL A 119 -5.38 4.85 -5.12
C VAL A 119 -6.64 4.11 -5.55
N ASP A 120 -6.48 3.00 -6.26
CA ASP A 120 -7.58 2.15 -6.75
C ASP A 120 -8.00 1.10 -5.73
N VAL A 121 -7.05 0.61 -4.92
CA VAL A 121 -7.31 -0.36 -3.86
C VAL A 121 -6.65 0.10 -2.56
N ILE A 122 -7.45 0.31 -1.52
CA ILE A 122 -6.96 0.63 -0.17
C ILE A 122 -7.20 -0.58 0.72
N ILE A 123 -6.12 -1.17 1.22
CA ILE A 123 -6.12 -2.24 2.21
C ILE A 123 -5.85 -1.60 3.57
N ILE A 124 -6.73 -1.84 4.54
CA ILE A 124 -6.67 -1.22 5.87
C ILE A 124 -6.26 -2.31 6.87
N PRO A 125 -4.96 -2.44 7.19
CA PRO A 125 -4.52 -3.39 8.21
C PRO A 125 -4.88 -2.85 9.60
N PHE A 126 -5.39 -3.72 10.46
CA PHE A 126 -5.71 -3.39 11.85
C PHE A 126 -5.49 -4.59 12.77
N GLU A 127 -5.17 -4.34 14.03
CA GLU A 127 -5.15 -5.38 15.04
C GLU A 127 -6.56 -5.61 15.60
N PRO A 128 -6.95 -6.86 15.90
CA PRO A 128 -8.28 -7.18 16.40
C PRO A 128 -8.41 -6.84 17.90
N ASN A 129 -8.28 -5.58 18.24
CA ASN A 129 -8.46 -5.05 19.59
C ASN A 129 -9.27 -3.76 19.58
N GLN A 130 -9.91 -3.40 20.69
CA GLN A 130 -10.80 -2.25 20.77
C GLN A 130 -10.09 -0.91 20.55
N THR A 131 -8.80 -0.80 20.89
CA THR A 131 -8.01 0.44 20.73
C THR A 131 -7.73 0.73 19.27
N ASP A 132 -7.66 -0.29 18.41
CA ASP A 132 -7.38 -0.17 16.99
C ASP A 132 -8.66 -0.05 16.16
N LEU A 133 -9.69 -0.77 16.55
CA LEU A 133 -10.92 -0.87 15.77
C LEU A 133 -11.62 0.49 15.61
N ARG A 134 -11.72 1.29 16.68
CA ARG A 134 -12.39 2.59 16.62
C ARG A 134 -11.70 3.59 15.70
N PRO A 135 -10.39 3.86 15.82
CA PRO A 135 -9.67 4.73 14.87
C PRO A 135 -9.74 4.22 13.44
N THR A 136 -9.63 2.91 13.25
CA THR A 136 -9.73 2.28 11.92
C THR A 136 -11.10 2.49 11.29
N LEU A 137 -12.19 2.33 12.03
CA LEU A 137 -13.53 2.60 11.54
C LEU A 137 -13.73 4.10 11.22
N THR A 138 -13.23 4.98 12.07
CA THR A 138 -13.27 6.43 11.79
C THR A 138 -12.54 6.77 10.51
N PHE A 139 -11.36 6.21 10.31
CA PHE A 139 -10.60 6.36 9.07
C PHE A 139 -11.38 5.82 7.86
N TYR A 140 -11.92 4.62 7.97
CA TYR A 140 -12.74 4.01 6.91
C TYR A 140 -13.87 4.94 6.46
N TYR A 141 -14.64 5.48 7.41
CA TYR A 141 -15.76 6.38 7.08
C TYR A 141 -15.29 7.70 6.46
N ASN A 142 -14.22 8.30 6.99
CA ASN A 142 -13.67 9.55 6.45
C ASN A 142 -13.15 9.37 5.01
N ILE A 143 -12.46 8.26 4.73
CA ILE A 143 -11.99 7.94 3.38
C ILE A 143 -13.15 7.65 2.45
N TYR A 144 -14.16 6.92 2.93
CA TYR A 144 -15.35 6.63 2.13
C TYR A 144 -16.07 7.93 1.72
N GLU A 145 -16.39 8.79 2.67
CA GLU A 145 -17.11 10.04 2.40
C GLU A 145 -16.28 11.05 1.62
N GLY A 146 -15.01 11.23 1.97
CA GLY A 146 -14.15 12.23 1.35
C GLY A 146 -13.61 11.82 -0.01
N ILE A 147 -13.01 10.65 -0.12
CA ILE A 147 -12.24 10.22 -1.29
C ILE A 147 -13.07 9.37 -2.24
N ILE A 148 -13.69 8.31 -1.74
CA ILE A 148 -14.41 7.36 -2.61
C ILE A 148 -15.59 8.03 -3.31
N GLU A 149 -16.37 8.83 -2.59
CA GLU A 149 -17.49 9.55 -3.19
C GLU A 149 -17.03 10.61 -4.22
N SER A 150 -15.90 11.30 -3.97
CA SER A 150 -15.35 12.24 -4.95
C SER A 150 -14.85 11.54 -6.22
N ARG A 151 -14.16 10.41 -6.09
CA ARG A 151 -13.71 9.60 -7.25
C ARG A 151 -14.88 9.04 -8.04
N ARG A 152 -15.93 8.59 -7.36
CA ARG A 152 -17.15 8.08 -8.00
C ARG A 152 -17.83 9.13 -8.88
N LYS A 153 -17.83 10.39 -8.46
CA LYS A 153 -18.40 11.50 -9.24
C LYS A 153 -17.70 11.73 -10.58
N ILE A 154 -16.44 11.35 -10.69
CA ILE A 154 -15.64 11.46 -11.92
C ILE A 154 -15.49 10.09 -12.63
N GLY A 155 -16.33 9.11 -12.29
CA GLY A 155 -16.36 7.79 -12.92
C GLY A 155 -15.21 6.86 -12.51
N LYS A 156 -14.39 7.23 -11.52
CA LYS A 156 -13.33 6.37 -10.98
C LYS A 156 -13.83 5.57 -9.77
N LYS A 157 -13.28 4.38 -9.58
CA LYS A 157 -13.66 3.47 -8.49
C LYS A 157 -12.46 3.25 -7.57
N THR A 158 -12.72 3.25 -6.27
CA THR A 158 -11.76 2.76 -5.27
C THR A 158 -12.40 1.62 -4.48
N THR A 159 -11.66 0.55 -4.31
CA THR A 159 -12.06 -0.60 -3.48
C THR A 159 -11.37 -0.50 -2.13
N MET A 160 -12.11 -0.67 -1.04
CA MET A 160 -11.54 -0.75 0.31
C MET A 160 -11.76 -2.11 0.92
N ARG A 161 -10.76 -2.61 1.67
CA ARG A 161 -10.82 -3.86 2.43
C ARG A 161 -10.09 -3.72 3.76
N GLY A 162 -10.74 -4.12 4.85
CA GLY A 162 -10.10 -4.30 6.14
C GLY A 162 -9.38 -5.66 6.19
N VAL A 163 -8.17 -5.68 6.75
CA VAL A 163 -7.38 -6.90 6.94
C VAL A 163 -6.92 -6.96 8.39
N MET A 164 -7.32 -8.03 9.09
CA MET A 164 -6.81 -8.29 10.44
C MET A 164 -5.36 -8.72 10.36
N ASN A 165 -4.49 -7.98 11.03
CA ASN A 165 -3.06 -8.27 11.15
C ASN A 165 -2.68 -8.55 12.60
N ARG A 166 -1.56 -9.22 12.82
CA ARG A 166 -1.04 -9.58 14.16
C ARG A 166 -2.05 -10.35 15.00
N VAL A 167 -2.77 -11.25 14.36
CA VAL A 167 -3.78 -12.10 15.02
C VAL A 167 -3.11 -13.12 15.90
N LEU A 168 -3.37 -13.09 17.19
CA LEU A 168 -2.94 -14.10 18.15
C LEU A 168 -4.13 -15.03 18.46
N PRO A 169 -4.18 -16.26 17.94
CA PRO A 169 -5.35 -17.15 18.03
C PRO A 169 -5.84 -17.47 19.45
N ASN A 170 -4.99 -17.26 20.45
CA ASN A 170 -5.28 -17.57 21.85
C ASN A 170 -5.72 -16.36 22.68
N VAL A 171 -5.88 -15.17 22.09
CA VAL A 171 -6.37 -13.99 22.79
C VAL A 171 -7.88 -14.02 22.85
N LEU A 172 -8.46 -13.79 24.05
CA LEU A 172 -9.91 -13.83 24.30
C LEU A 172 -10.69 -12.87 23.39
N GLU A 173 -10.14 -11.67 23.14
CA GLU A 173 -10.74 -10.65 22.28
C GLU A 173 -10.95 -11.14 20.84
N PHE A 174 -10.08 -12.00 20.33
CA PHE A 174 -10.22 -12.58 19.00
C PHE A 174 -11.37 -13.60 18.92
N LYS A 175 -11.63 -14.33 20.01
CA LYS A 175 -12.72 -15.33 20.08
C LYS A 175 -14.12 -14.69 20.13
N GLU A 176 -14.20 -13.42 20.52
CA GLU A 176 -15.47 -12.68 20.55
C GLU A 176 -15.82 -12.00 19.22
N ILE A 177 -14.86 -11.91 18.28
CA ILE A 177 -15.04 -11.27 16.97
C ILE A 177 -15.45 -12.27 15.89
N LEU A 178 -15.14 -13.55 16.07
CA LEU A 178 -15.51 -14.65 15.18
C LEU A 178 -16.84 -15.28 15.58
#